data_853f84a58feae1854da3b57aa8b9a4a9
#
_entry.id   853f84a58feae1854da3b57aa8b9a4a9
#
_cell.length_a   1.000
_cell.length_b   1.000
_cell.length_c   1.000
_cell.angle_alpha   90.00
_cell.angle_beta   90.00
_cell.angle_gamma   90.00
#
_symmetry.space_group_name_H-M   'P 1'
#
loop_
_entity.id
_entity.type
_entity.pdbx_description
1 polymer ?
#
loop_
_entity_poly.entity_id
_entity_poly.type
_entity_poly.pdbx_seq_one_letter_code
_entity_poly.pdbx_strand_id
1 'polypeptide(L)'
;MQWVIEMAGVCNIFCETLATSTVGFCLATQRACQRYHIDNVPLRLLVTYYGKGTEWVPDSAVDRLAYDSGMPNNKILTNNNARKFLNAWDIAIFRGGPDGLLHRTPDAALNTPSILLRLDHESFWDTVFRDTQEGVFSKPL
;
A
#
# COMPACT_ATOMS: atom_id res chain seq x y z
N MET A 1 0.77 1.97 -25.64
CA MET A 1 1.11 3.40 -25.47
C MET A 1 0.18 4.10 -24.46
N GLN A 2 -1.12 3.83 -24.46
CA GLN A 2 -2.10 4.41 -23.50
C GLN A 2 -1.70 4.23 -22.03
N TRP A 3 -1.32 3.03 -21.60
CA TRP A 3 -0.90 2.73 -20.23
C TRP A 3 0.27 3.57 -19.72
N VAL A 4 1.25 3.81 -20.57
CA VAL A 4 2.42 4.63 -20.20
C VAL A 4 2.02 6.08 -19.94
N ILE A 5 1.11 6.61 -20.76
CA ILE A 5 0.58 7.97 -20.62
C ILE A 5 -0.21 8.09 -19.30
N GLU A 6 -1.03 7.10 -19.00
CA GLU A 6 -1.82 7.08 -17.77
C GLU A 6 -0.96 6.93 -16.52
N MET A 7 0.03 6.03 -16.54
CA MET A 7 1.01 5.92 -15.43
C MET A 7 1.81 7.21 -15.23
N ALA A 8 2.23 7.87 -16.31
CA ALA A 8 2.90 9.16 -16.22
C ALA A 8 2.00 10.23 -15.60
N GLY A 9 0.70 10.25 -15.97
CA GLY A 9 -0.29 11.14 -15.35
C GLY A 9 -0.44 10.89 -13.85
N VAL A 10 -0.50 9.63 -13.42
CA VAL A 10 -0.56 9.25 -12.00
C VAL A 10 0.72 9.68 -11.26
N CYS A 11 1.90 9.53 -11.87
CA CYS A 11 3.16 10.01 -11.29
C CYS A 11 3.14 11.54 -11.10
N ASN A 12 2.66 12.29 -12.09
CA ASN A 12 2.56 13.74 -12.00
C ASN A 12 1.62 14.17 -10.85
N ILE A 13 0.45 13.56 -10.73
CA ILE A 13 -0.49 13.83 -9.62
C ILE A 13 0.21 13.60 -8.27
N PHE A 14 0.98 12.54 -8.13
CA PHE A 14 1.66 12.24 -6.88
C PHE A 14 2.85 13.18 -6.62
N CYS A 15 3.61 13.55 -7.64
CA CYS A 15 4.65 14.57 -7.56
C CYS A 15 4.08 15.91 -7.06
N GLU A 16 2.95 16.34 -7.62
CA GLU A 16 2.26 17.57 -7.18
C GLU A 16 1.79 17.46 -5.72
N THR A 17 1.24 16.29 -5.33
CA THR A 17 0.79 16.02 -3.95
C THR A 17 1.94 16.11 -2.93
N LEU A 18 3.13 15.64 -3.31
CA LEU A 18 4.34 15.65 -2.48
C LEU A 18 5.17 16.95 -2.60
N ALA A 19 4.81 17.84 -3.52
CA ALA A 19 5.61 19.02 -3.90
C ALA A 19 7.05 18.65 -4.29
N THR A 20 7.23 17.56 -5.06
CA THR A 20 8.52 17.04 -5.55
C THR A 20 8.49 16.90 -7.07
N SER A 21 9.66 16.79 -7.70
CA SER A 21 9.81 16.53 -9.13
C SER A 21 10.02 15.06 -9.47
N THR A 22 10.24 14.21 -8.47
CA THR A 22 10.56 12.79 -8.64
C THR A 22 9.84 11.94 -7.61
N VAL A 23 9.57 10.69 -7.95
CA VAL A 23 8.94 9.70 -7.06
C VAL A 23 9.60 8.34 -7.20
N GLY A 24 9.61 7.59 -6.12
CA GLY A 24 9.94 6.17 -6.16
C GLY A 24 8.85 5.39 -6.91
N PHE A 25 9.19 4.71 -7.99
CA PHE A 25 8.27 3.99 -8.85
C PHE A 25 8.51 2.47 -8.73
N CYS A 26 7.45 1.74 -8.42
CA CYS A 26 7.49 0.28 -8.39
C CYS A 26 6.24 -0.29 -9.07
N LEU A 27 6.45 -1.15 -10.08
CA LEU A 27 5.39 -1.92 -10.72
C LEU A 27 5.58 -3.40 -10.34
N ALA A 28 4.64 -3.93 -9.55
CA ALA A 28 4.70 -5.28 -9.02
C ALA A 28 3.66 -6.19 -9.66
N THR A 29 4.05 -7.44 -9.94
CA THR A 29 3.15 -8.49 -10.44
C THR A 29 2.77 -9.51 -9.36
N GLN A 30 3.41 -9.44 -8.20
CA GLN A 30 3.11 -10.28 -7.03
C GLN A 30 2.66 -9.42 -5.85
N ARG A 31 1.80 -9.99 -5.02
CA ARG A 31 1.23 -9.34 -3.85
C ARG A 31 1.57 -10.16 -2.61
N ALA A 32 2.05 -9.53 -1.53
CA ALA A 32 2.54 -10.24 -0.36
C ALA A 32 1.96 -9.77 0.99
N CYS A 33 1.55 -8.54 1.13
CA CYS A 33 1.13 -7.96 2.41
C CYS A 33 -0.25 -8.47 2.86
N GLN A 34 -0.30 -9.68 3.43
CA GLN A 34 -1.55 -10.35 3.84
C GLN A 34 -2.13 -9.77 5.14
N ARG A 35 -1.27 -9.29 6.04
CA ARG A 35 -1.70 -8.71 7.30
C ARG A 35 -2.15 -7.28 7.09
N TYR A 36 -3.22 -6.85 7.78
CA TYR A 36 -3.55 -5.43 7.87
C TYR A 36 -2.37 -4.68 8.44
N HIS A 37 -2.00 -3.60 7.77
CA HIS A 37 -0.89 -2.75 8.14
C HIS A 37 -1.16 -1.30 7.76
N ILE A 38 -0.37 -0.42 8.32
CA ILE A 38 -0.23 0.97 7.93
C ILE A 38 1.17 1.10 7.32
N ASP A 39 1.28 1.84 6.24
CA ASP A 39 2.57 2.07 5.61
C ASP A 39 3.50 2.89 6.51
N ASN A 40 4.77 2.52 6.50
CA ASN A 40 5.82 3.25 7.23
C ASN A 40 6.44 4.38 6.38
N VAL A 41 5.60 5.10 5.66
CA VAL A 41 5.94 6.28 4.85
C VAL A 41 4.86 7.34 5.05
N PRO A 42 5.14 8.63 4.90
CA PRO A 42 4.13 9.67 5.07
C PRO A 42 2.92 9.51 4.17
N LEU A 43 3.16 9.27 2.88
CA LEU A 43 2.14 9.01 1.86
C LEU A 43 2.61 7.93 0.90
N ARG A 44 1.70 7.06 0.50
CA ARG A 44 1.88 6.05 -0.56
C ARG A 44 0.71 6.07 -1.52
N LEU A 45 0.99 6.11 -2.82
CA LEU A 45 -0.03 5.97 -3.84
C LEU A 45 -0.05 4.54 -4.39
N LEU A 46 -1.24 3.96 -4.49
CA LEU A 46 -1.48 2.64 -5.05
C LEU A 46 -2.51 2.72 -6.19
N VAL A 47 -2.21 2.02 -7.29
CA VAL A 47 -3.16 1.75 -8.37
C VAL A 47 -3.05 0.29 -8.78
N THR A 48 -4.15 -0.45 -8.72
CA THR A 48 -4.20 -1.81 -9.26
C THR A 48 -4.73 -1.75 -10.69
N TYR A 49 -3.89 -1.98 -11.68
CA TYR A 49 -4.28 -1.99 -13.09
C TYR A 49 -4.92 -3.30 -13.53
N TYR A 50 -4.51 -4.41 -12.91
CA TYR A 50 -5.04 -5.73 -13.18
C TYR A 50 -5.13 -6.55 -11.91
N GLY A 51 -6.17 -7.38 -11.79
CA GLY A 51 -6.42 -8.24 -10.63
C GLY A 51 -7.25 -7.55 -9.54
N LYS A 52 -7.24 -8.11 -8.34
CA LYS A 52 -8.01 -7.59 -7.20
C LYS A 52 -7.30 -6.41 -6.56
N GLY A 53 -8.02 -5.31 -6.38
CA GLY A 53 -7.52 -4.11 -5.73
C GLY A 53 -7.23 -4.30 -4.25
N THR A 54 -6.57 -3.31 -3.66
CA THR A 54 -6.23 -3.31 -2.23
C THR A 54 -7.49 -3.30 -1.36
N GLU A 55 -7.48 -4.14 -0.33
CA GLU A 55 -8.51 -4.17 0.71
C GLU A 55 -8.16 -3.17 1.80
N TRP A 56 -9.15 -2.40 2.27
CA TRP A 56 -8.99 -1.46 3.36
C TRP A 56 -10.21 -1.44 4.26
N VAL A 57 -10.06 -0.92 5.48
CA VAL A 57 -11.13 -0.85 6.46
C VAL A 57 -11.20 0.52 7.11
N PRO A 58 -12.41 1.06 7.37
CA PRO A 58 -12.56 2.29 8.13
C PRO A 58 -12.20 2.07 9.60
N ASP A 59 -11.68 3.11 10.27
CA ASP A 59 -11.26 3.04 11.66
C ASP A 59 -12.38 2.61 12.62
N SER A 60 -13.63 2.95 12.31
CA SER A 60 -14.80 2.53 13.09
C SER A 60 -15.02 1.01 13.14
N ALA A 61 -14.35 0.25 12.26
CA ALA A 61 -14.43 -1.21 12.20
C ALA A 61 -13.11 -1.90 12.62
N VAL A 62 -12.23 -1.17 13.28
CA VAL A 62 -10.89 -1.64 13.68
C VAL A 62 -10.75 -1.60 15.19
N ASP A 63 -10.23 -2.69 15.78
CA ASP A 63 -9.67 -2.71 17.12
C ASP A 63 -8.16 -2.36 17.03
N ARG A 64 -7.84 -1.10 17.31
CA ARG A 64 -6.47 -0.59 17.27
C ARG A 64 -5.58 -1.26 18.32
N LEU A 65 -6.11 -1.60 19.50
CA LEU A 65 -5.34 -2.29 20.53
C LEU A 65 -4.96 -3.71 20.08
N ALA A 66 -5.88 -4.42 19.43
CA ALA A 66 -5.60 -5.71 18.83
C ALA A 66 -4.55 -5.60 17.70
N TYR A 67 -4.64 -4.56 16.87
CA TYR A 67 -3.65 -4.29 15.82
C TYR A 67 -2.27 -4.05 16.41
N ASP A 68 -2.12 -3.15 17.38
CA ASP A 68 -0.85 -2.78 18.02
C ASP A 68 -0.23 -3.97 18.79
N SER A 69 -1.10 -4.84 19.35
CA SER A 69 -0.68 -6.09 20.02
C SER A 69 -0.26 -7.22 19.05
N GLY A 70 -0.26 -6.97 17.73
CA GLY A 70 0.16 -7.96 16.76
C GLY A 70 -0.87 -9.07 16.49
N MET A 71 -2.13 -8.90 16.91
CA MET A 71 -3.18 -9.91 16.74
C MET A 71 -3.48 -10.20 15.25
N PRO A 72 -4.00 -11.39 14.91
CA PRO A 72 -4.34 -11.73 13.54
C PRO A 72 -5.53 -10.92 13.01
N ASN A 73 -5.66 -10.84 11.67
CA ASN A 73 -6.66 -10.01 10.98
C ASN A 73 -8.09 -10.18 11.49
N ASN A 74 -8.51 -11.39 11.82
CA ASN A 74 -9.85 -11.68 12.34
C ASN A 74 -10.09 -11.16 13.76
N LYS A 75 -9.07 -10.74 14.48
CA LYS A 75 -9.15 -10.08 15.79
C LYS A 75 -9.02 -8.56 15.68
N ILE A 76 -8.40 -8.07 14.61
CA ILE A 76 -8.28 -6.65 14.30
C ILE A 76 -9.63 -6.08 13.83
N LEU A 77 -10.40 -6.86 13.07
CA LEU A 77 -11.70 -6.43 12.58
C LEU A 77 -12.81 -6.63 13.62
N THR A 78 -13.50 -5.56 13.94
CA THR A 78 -14.73 -5.60 14.77
C THR A 78 -15.98 -5.87 13.94
N ASN A 79 -15.92 -5.57 12.62
CA ASN A 79 -17.00 -5.80 11.68
C ASN A 79 -16.45 -6.25 10.32
N ASN A 80 -16.59 -7.53 10.00
CA ASN A 80 -16.14 -8.10 8.73
C ASN A 80 -16.84 -7.53 7.49
N ASN A 81 -18.06 -7.01 7.64
CA ASN A 81 -18.83 -6.43 6.54
C ASN A 81 -18.36 -4.99 6.21
N ALA A 82 -17.51 -4.39 7.04
CA ALA A 82 -16.96 -3.06 6.81
C ALA A 82 -15.76 -3.05 5.85
N ARG A 83 -15.27 -4.23 5.43
CA ARG A 83 -14.20 -4.33 4.45
C ARG A 83 -14.58 -3.65 3.14
N LYS A 84 -13.67 -2.87 2.61
CA LYS A 84 -13.81 -2.17 1.34
C LYS A 84 -12.66 -2.56 0.41
N PHE A 85 -12.90 -2.47 -0.88
CA PHE A 85 -11.93 -2.84 -1.90
C PHE A 85 -11.83 -1.71 -2.92
N LEU A 86 -10.60 -1.40 -3.31
CA LEU A 86 -10.38 -0.53 -4.45
C LEU A 86 -10.73 -1.30 -5.73
N ASN A 87 -11.34 -0.62 -6.69
CA ASN A 87 -11.53 -1.18 -8.02
C ASN A 87 -10.22 -1.13 -8.82
N ALA A 88 -10.17 -1.87 -9.92
CA ALA A 88 -9.11 -1.67 -10.90
C ALA A 88 -9.16 -0.22 -11.41
N TRP A 89 -7.97 0.40 -11.53
CA TRP A 89 -7.76 1.79 -11.96
C TRP A 89 -8.13 2.87 -10.94
N ASP A 90 -8.68 2.52 -9.77
CA ASP A 90 -8.81 3.50 -8.68
C ASP A 90 -7.42 3.97 -8.24
N ILE A 91 -7.25 5.28 -8.10
CA ILE A 91 -6.08 5.90 -7.51
C ILE A 91 -6.34 6.10 -6.02
N ALA A 92 -5.55 5.47 -5.18
CA ALA A 92 -5.66 5.62 -3.73
C ALA A 92 -4.36 6.15 -3.15
N ILE A 93 -4.45 7.19 -2.33
CA ILE A 93 -3.33 7.72 -1.55
C ILE A 93 -3.58 7.36 -0.09
N PHE A 94 -2.72 6.48 0.44
CA PHE A 94 -2.73 6.08 1.84
C PHE A 94 -1.78 6.96 2.63
N ARG A 95 -2.28 7.49 3.74
CA ARG A 95 -1.45 8.14 4.74
C ARG A 95 -0.85 7.07 5.65
N GLY A 96 0.43 7.16 5.92
CA GLY A 96 1.11 6.34 6.92
C GLY A 96 1.07 6.96 8.32
N GLY A 97 1.78 6.32 9.24
CA GLY A 97 1.83 6.74 10.64
C GLY A 97 0.59 6.32 11.46
N PRO A 98 0.50 6.72 12.73
CA PRO A 98 -0.48 6.18 13.68
C PRO A 98 -1.94 6.40 13.29
N ASP A 99 -2.22 7.46 12.53
CA ASP A 99 -3.57 7.78 12.04
C ASP A 99 -3.85 7.24 10.62
N GLY A 100 -2.97 6.39 10.09
CA GLY A 100 -3.13 5.79 8.77
C GLY A 100 -4.27 4.76 8.73
N LEU A 101 -4.92 4.60 7.57
CA LEU A 101 -5.91 3.55 7.37
C LEU A 101 -5.26 2.18 7.24
N LEU A 102 -5.83 1.20 7.94
CA LEU A 102 -5.43 -0.19 7.78
C LEU A 102 -5.85 -0.72 6.41
N HIS A 103 -4.87 -1.29 5.71
CA HIS A 103 -5.08 -1.90 4.41
C HIS A 103 -4.21 -3.15 4.25
N ARG A 104 -4.53 -3.97 3.26
CA ARG A 104 -3.81 -5.22 2.96
C ARG A 104 -4.00 -5.68 1.53
N THR A 105 -3.24 -6.66 1.12
CA THR A 105 -3.56 -7.49 -0.05
C THR A 105 -4.73 -8.41 0.31
N PRO A 106 -5.86 -8.38 -0.43
CA PRO A 106 -6.96 -9.30 -0.18
C PRO A 106 -6.55 -10.74 -0.49
N ASP A 107 -7.13 -11.71 0.22
CA ASP A 107 -6.79 -13.12 0.06
C ASP A 107 -6.96 -13.60 -1.40
N ALA A 108 -7.96 -13.08 -2.10
CA ALA A 108 -8.21 -13.38 -3.51
C ALA A 108 -7.12 -12.89 -4.47
N ALA A 109 -6.24 -11.95 -4.05
CA ALA A 109 -5.14 -11.45 -4.87
C ALA A 109 -3.81 -12.19 -4.64
N LEU A 110 -3.73 -13.05 -3.63
CA LEU A 110 -2.48 -13.74 -3.27
C LEU A 110 -2.09 -14.82 -4.29
N ASN A 111 -3.09 -15.46 -4.90
CA ASN A 111 -2.90 -16.59 -5.81
C ASN A 111 -3.39 -16.27 -7.24
N THR A 112 -3.59 -15.00 -7.56
CA THR A 112 -4.02 -14.55 -8.89
C THR A 112 -3.05 -13.52 -9.44
N PRO A 113 -2.84 -13.48 -10.77
CA PRO A 113 -2.02 -12.44 -11.38
C PRO A 113 -2.56 -11.05 -11.03
N SER A 114 -1.66 -10.13 -10.78
CA SER A 114 -2.01 -8.72 -10.60
C SER A 114 -0.95 -7.79 -11.17
N ILE A 115 -1.33 -6.55 -11.45
CA ILE A 115 -0.41 -5.46 -11.80
C ILE A 115 -0.74 -4.32 -10.86
N LEU A 116 0.17 -4.06 -9.93
CA LEU A 116 0.07 -3.00 -8.94
C LEU A 116 1.16 -1.97 -9.15
N LEU A 117 0.76 -0.72 -9.38
CA LEU A 117 1.65 0.44 -9.27
C LEU A 117 1.68 0.90 -7.82
N ARG A 118 2.88 1.10 -7.31
CA ARG A 118 3.17 1.75 -6.03
C ARG A 118 4.09 2.93 -6.27
N LEU A 119 3.70 4.09 -5.76
CA LEU A 119 4.54 5.28 -5.74
C LEU A 119 4.81 5.68 -4.29
N ASP A 120 6.07 5.99 -4.01
CA ASP A 120 6.54 6.50 -2.72
C ASP A 120 7.34 7.80 -2.95
N HIS A 121 7.59 8.56 -1.90
CA HIS A 121 8.56 9.65 -1.96
C HIS A 121 9.92 9.10 -2.38
N GLU A 122 10.68 9.85 -3.17
CA GLU A 122 11.98 9.41 -3.69
C GLU A 122 12.94 8.91 -2.61
N SER A 123 12.98 9.58 -1.45
CA SER A 123 13.84 9.21 -0.31
C SER A 123 13.49 7.87 0.34
N PHE A 124 12.33 7.27 0.03
CA PHE A 124 11.94 5.98 0.58
C PHE A 124 12.95 4.88 0.19
N TRP A 125 13.32 4.84 -1.08
CA TRP A 125 14.26 3.82 -1.57
C TRP A 125 15.67 4.01 -1.03
N ASP A 126 16.10 5.25 -0.83
CA ASP A 126 17.39 5.55 -0.20
C ASP A 126 17.46 5.00 1.23
N THR A 127 16.35 5.08 1.96
CA THR A 127 16.24 4.50 3.30
C THR A 127 16.27 2.97 3.23
N VAL A 128 15.50 2.37 2.35
CA VAL A 128 15.48 0.91 2.16
C VAL A 128 16.87 0.37 1.78
N PHE A 129 17.57 1.03 0.86
CA PHE A 129 18.92 0.61 0.45
C PHE A 129 19.96 0.76 1.55
N ARG A 130 19.92 1.82 2.35
CA ARG A 130 20.79 1.99 3.51
C ARG A 130 20.61 0.88 4.54
N ASP A 131 19.36 0.65 4.93
CA ASP A 131 19.01 -0.35 5.93
C ASP A 131 19.39 -1.77 5.47
N THR A 132 19.31 -2.03 4.17
CA THR A 132 19.74 -3.32 3.58
C THR A 132 21.26 -3.49 3.64
N GLN A 133 22.03 -2.43 3.42
CA GLN A 133 23.50 -2.46 3.51
C GLN A 133 23.99 -2.58 4.96
N GLU A 134 23.26 -2.01 5.92
CA GLU A 134 23.57 -2.09 7.35
C GLU A 134 23.07 -3.39 8.00
N GLY A 135 22.45 -4.30 7.26
CA GLY A 135 21.97 -5.60 7.76
C GLY A 135 20.77 -5.52 8.72
N VAL A 136 20.06 -4.39 8.73
CA VAL A 136 18.92 -4.15 9.64
C VAL A 136 17.65 -4.91 9.20
N PHE A 137 17.52 -5.25 7.91
CA PHE A 137 16.40 -6.04 7.40
C PHE A 137 16.73 -7.54 7.32
N SER A 138 16.44 -8.26 8.39
CA SER A 138 16.40 -9.72 8.38
C SER A 138 14.99 -10.32 8.16
N LYS A 139 14.01 -9.51 7.73
CA LYS A 139 12.66 -10.00 7.41
C LYS A 139 12.25 -9.54 5.99
N PRO A 140 11.73 -10.46 5.15
CA PRO A 140 11.16 -10.07 3.87
C PRO A 140 9.93 -9.17 4.07
N LEU A 141 9.83 -8.15 3.23
CA LEU A 141 8.68 -7.25 3.12
C LEU A 141 7.42 -7.99 2.70
#